data_93b7030d2466374abc0f06a3e7e1057d
#
_entry.id   93b7030d2466374abc0f06a3e7e1057d
#
_cell.length_a   1.000
_cell.length_b   1.000
_cell.length_c   1.000
_cell.angle_alpha   90.00
_cell.angle_beta   90.00
_cell.angle_gamma   90.00
#
_symmetry.space_group_name_H-M   'P 1'
#
loop_
_entity.id
_entity.type
_entity.pdbx_description
1 polymer ?
#
loop_
_entity_poly.entity_id
_entity_poly.type
_entity_poly.pdbx_seq_one_letter_code
_entity_poly.pdbx_strand_id
1 'polypeptide(L)'
;MPLTPDIPRRTLLLASLSPLIGTDLARGQSRTLSADWAQTISKARGQTVYFNAWAGDEQTNAFIAWAGDMLKAEHGVQVNHVRLKDTAEAVTRVIAEKAAGRHSGGTVDLVWINGPNFLAMKQQGLLFGPVLPLLPNHRLVDTQTKRSNLIDFTTPVEGYAVPWKLAQIVFVYDSARISNPAEVPRSANELLAWARKHPGRLTHPNPANFLGATFLKQMLYELVPDIGVMQQPATDASFTAVSGPLWAWYEQLRPLLWRGGRQFPENGSAQRQLLNDGEIDITLSFNPADAAVSAAGGQLPASVRTFTLRKGTIGNTSFVAIPYNAAHAEGAMVLANFLLSPQAQARAQDIRHMGSVNVLDLARLPAADRALFDRLTPSPALPSAADLGQPQLEPHASWMTRLAAEWQRRTLR
;
A
#
# COMPACT_ATOMS: atom_id res chain seq x y z
N MET A 1 42.42 70.10 -1.89
CA MET A 1 41.27 70.43 -1.04
C MET A 1 40.00 69.99 -1.75
N PRO A 2 39.22 69.12 -1.23
CA PRO A 2 38.42 69.33 -0.05
C PRO A 2 38.44 68.12 0.92
N LEU A 3 37.95 68.39 2.05
CA LEU A 3 37.75 67.83 3.36
C LEU A 3 37.02 66.49 3.44
N THR A 4 37.58 65.56 4.21
CA THR A 4 36.90 64.37 4.73
C THR A 4 36.37 64.67 6.14
N PRO A 5 35.18 64.27 6.52
CA PRO A 5 34.80 64.24 7.94
C PRO A 5 35.03 62.84 8.57
N ASP A 6 35.61 62.84 9.74
CA ASP A 6 35.79 61.78 10.70
C ASP A 6 34.45 61.18 11.18
N ILE A 7 34.39 59.85 11.29
CA ILE A 7 33.33 59.14 11.97
C ILE A 7 33.96 58.31 13.12
N PRO A 8 33.49 58.44 14.36
CA PRO A 8 34.11 57.76 15.52
C PRO A 8 33.74 56.26 15.57
N ARG A 9 34.76 55.45 15.87
CA ARG A 9 34.63 54.02 16.16
C ARG A 9 33.82 53.84 17.45
N ARG A 10 32.60 53.22 17.31
CA ARG A 10 31.87 52.66 18.46
C ARG A 10 32.25 51.19 18.57
N THR A 11 32.84 50.87 19.73
CA THR A 11 33.14 49.52 20.20
C THR A 11 31.84 48.75 20.45
N LEU A 12 31.57 47.69 19.68
CA LEU A 12 30.47 46.75 19.94
C LEU A 12 31.00 45.67 20.88
N LEU A 13 30.47 45.67 22.09
CA LEU A 13 30.57 44.56 23.04
C LEU A 13 29.67 43.41 22.54
N LEU A 14 30.28 42.32 22.08
CA LEU A 14 29.60 41.05 21.82
C LEU A 14 29.29 40.40 23.16
N ALA A 15 28.03 40.46 23.56
CA ALA A 15 27.49 39.63 24.63
C ALA A 15 27.18 38.22 24.05
N SER A 16 27.95 37.24 24.52
CA SER A 16 27.70 35.82 24.26
C SER A 16 26.41 35.37 24.94
N LEU A 17 25.32 35.22 24.19
CA LEU A 17 24.11 34.54 24.58
C LEU A 17 24.25 33.05 24.27
N SER A 18 24.44 32.23 25.29
CA SER A 18 24.43 30.76 25.22
C SER A 18 23.03 30.25 24.83
N PRO A 19 22.93 29.20 23.98
CA PRO A 19 21.64 28.64 23.59
C PRO A 19 21.13 27.64 24.66
N LEU A 20 20.33 28.13 25.59
CA LEU A 20 19.63 27.29 26.61
C LEU A 20 18.11 27.17 26.32
N ILE A 21 17.67 27.31 25.06
CA ILE A 21 16.24 27.26 24.70
C ILE A 21 15.84 25.95 23.98
N GLY A 22 16.79 25.05 23.68
CA GLY A 22 16.50 23.86 22.84
C GLY A 22 15.89 22.65 23.56
N THR A 23 16.01 22.52 24.89
CA THR A 23 15.62 21.29 25.59
C THR A 23 14.23 21.35 26.23
N ASP A 24 13.72 22.51 26.56
CA ASP A 24 12.41 22.63 27.20
C ASP A 24 11.24 22.61 26.24
N LEU A 25 11.41 23.08 24.99
CA LEU A 25 10.40 22.98 23.94
C LEU A 25 10.15 21.52 23.52
N ALA A 26 11.23 20.72 23.42
CA ALA A 26 11.09 19.29 23.08
C ALA A 26 10.42 18.48 24.22
N ARG A 27 10.71 18.84 25.49
CA ARG A 27 10.05 18.22 26.66
C ARG A 27 8.60 18.68 26.81
N GLY A 28 8.28 19.92 26.48
CA GLY A 28 6.92 20.46 26.49
C GLY A 28 6.02 19.76 25.48
N GLN A 29 6.49 19.60 24.24
CA GLN A 29 5.74 18.87 23.20
C GLN A 29 5.55 17.40 23.54
N SER A 30 6.55 16.72 24.09
CA SER A 30 6.44 15.31 24.52
C SER A 30 5.42 15.12 25.65
N ARG A 31 5.31 16.06 26.58
CA ARG A 31 4.33 16.03 27.67
C ARG A 31 2.91 16.27 27.20
N THR A 32 2.71 17.21 26.29
CA THR A 32 1.39 17.53 25.72
C THR A 32 0.86 16.34 24.89
N LEU A 33 1.70 15.78 24.01
CA LEU A 33 1.33 14.59 23.20
C LEU A 33 0.97 13.38 24.06
N SER A 34 1.69 13.14 25.17
CA SER A 34 1.41 12.04 26.09
C SER A 34 0.08 12.23 26.85
N ALA A 35 -0.23 13.46 27.27
CA ALA A 35 -1.52 13.76 27.91
C ALA A 35 -2.70 13.58 26.95
N ASP A 36 -2.57 14.06 25.73
CA ASP A 36 -3.61 13.94 24.69
C ASP A 36 -3.85 12.48 24.29
N TRP A 37 -2.79 11.66 24.22
CA TRP A 37 -2.92 10.24 23.89
C TRP A 37 -3.60 9.44 25.00
N ALA A 38 -3.29 9.70 26.26
CA ALA A 38 -3.96 9.09 27.40
C ALA A 38 -5.46 9.41 27.41
N GLN A 39 -5.83 10.64 27.06
CA GLN A 39 -7.23 11.03 26.90
C GLN A 39 -7.90 10.30 25.71
N THR A 40 -7.19 10.16 24.58
CA THR A 40 -7.68 9.40 23.42
C THR A 40 -7.99 7.95 23.80
N ILE A 41 -7.08 7.26 24.52
CA ILE A 41 -7.31 5.89 25.01
C ILE A 41 -8.51 5.85 25.96
N SER A 42 -8.62 6.82 26.88
CA SER A 42 -9.75 6.86 27.83
C SER A 42 -11.09 6.98 27.11
N LYS A 43 -11.19 7.84 26.10
CA LYS A 43 -12.41 8.03 25.29
C LYS A 43 -12.71 6.84 24.39
N ALA A 44 -11.67 6.15 23.89
CA ALA A 44 -11.81 4.99 23.03
C ALA A 44 -12.39 3.77 23.75
N ARG A 45 -12.21 3.68 25.08
CA ARG A 45 -12.66 2.54 25.87
C ARG A 45 -14.18 2.32 25.74
N GLY A 46 -14.57 1.09 25.39
CA GLY A 46 -15.96 0.71 25.15
C GLY A 46 -16.48 1.02 23.75
N GLN A 47 -15.69 1.71 22.92
CA GLN A 47 -16.09 1.97 21.52
C GLN A 47 -15.99 0.70 20.68
N THR A 48 -16.85 0.61 19.64
CA THR A 48 -16.75 -0.41 18.58
C THR A 48 -16.37 0.29 17.28
N VAL A 49 -15.15 0.02 16.80
CA VAL A 49 -14.62 0.57 15.55
C VAL A 49 -15.08 -0.27 14.37
N TYR A 50 -15.81 0.33 13.44
CA TYR A 50 -16.20 -0.28 12.18
C TYR A 50 -15.07 -0.08 11.15
N PHE A 51 -14.18 -1.09 11.07
CA PHE A 51 -13.07 -1.08 10.13
C PHE A 51 -13.50 -1.64 8.78
N ASN A 52 -13.67 -0.77 7.81
CA ASN A 52 -14.05 -1.08 6.44
C ASN A 52 -12.80 -1.45 5.64
N ALA A 53 -12.62 -2.74 5.37
CA ALA A 53 -11.43 -3.25 4.70
C ALA A 53 -11.78 -4.35 3.68
N TRP A 54 -10.98 -4.41 2.60
CA TRP A 54 -11.08 -5.48 1.62
C TRP A 54 -10.88 -6.85 2.28
N ALA A 55 -11.71 -7.82 1.94
CA ALA A 55 -11.79 -9.10 2.63
C ALA A 55 -11.56 -10.32 1.72
N GLY A 56 -10.98 -10.13 0.55
CA GLY A 56 -10.71 -11.21 -0.41
C GLY A 56 -9.49 -12.09 -0.08
N ASP A 57 -8.89 -11.94 1.11
CA ASP A 57 -7.74 -12.71 1.57
C ASP A 57 -7.90 -13.11 3.05
N GLU A 58 -7.90 -14.42 3.31
CA GLU A 58 -8.16 -14.98 4.64
C GLU A 58 -7.07 -14.63 5.66
N GLN A 59 -5.81 -14.51 5.25
CA GLN A 59 -4.70 -14.14 6.12
C GLN A 59 -4.86 -12.70 6.60
N THR A 60 -5.26 -11.79 5.72
CA THR A 60 -5.58 -10.41 6.08
C THR A 60 -6.79 -10.34 7.01
N ASN A 61 -7.84 -11.13 6.75
CA ASN A 61 -9.02 -11.21 7.62
C ASN A 61 -8.64 -11.71 9.03
N ALA A 62 -7.82 -12.76 9.11
CA ALA A 62 -7.33 -13.30 10.37
C ALA A 62 -6.43 -12.32 11.14
N PHE A 63 -5.60 -11.54 10.42
CA PHE A 63 -4.79 -10.49 11.04
C PHE A 63 -5.64 -9.38 11.64
N ILE A 64 -6.67 -8.92 10.93
CA ILE A 64 -7.61 -7.89 11.42
C ILE A 64 -8.36 -8.39 12.66
N ALA A 65 -8.81 -9.65 12.64
CA ALA A 65 -9.47 -10.27 13.80
C ALA A 65 -8.54 -10.32 15.01
N TRP A 66 -7.31 -10.79 14.83
CA TRP A 66 -6.29 -10.80 15.90
C TRP A 66 -6.01 -9.39 16.45
N ALA A 67 -5.87 -8.39 15.58
CA ALA A 67 -5.67 -7.00 16.02
C ALA A 67 -6.86 -6.52 16.87
N GLY A 68 -8.07 -6.91 16.50
CA GLY A 68 -9.28 -6.63 17.29
C GLY A 68 -9.25 -7.28 18.68
N ASP A 69 -8.82 -8.54 18.77
CA ASP A 69 -8.69 -9.25 20.06
C ASP A 69 -7.67 -8.58 20.98
N MET A 70 -6.53 -8.16 20.41
CA MET A 70 -5.49 -7.43 21.15
C MET A 70 -6.00 -6.08 21.67
N LEU A 71 -6.68 -5.30 20.83
CA LEU A 71 -7.24 -4.01 21.24
C LEU A 71 -8.32 -4.16 22.31
N LYS A 72 -9.15 -5.18 22.21
CA LYS A 72 -10.15 -5.48 23.22
C LYS A 72 -9.51 -5.81 24.58
N ALA A 73 -8.46 -6.63 24.56
CA ALA A 73 -7.74 -7.02 25.77
C ALA A 73 -6.98 -5.86 26.41
N GLU A 74 -6.27 -5.04 25.61
CA GLU A 74 -5.38 -4.01 26.11
C GLU A 74 -6.09 -2.68 26.39
N HIS A 75 -7.08 -2.31 25.58
CA HIS A 75 -7.70 -0.98 25.60
C HIS A 75 -9.23 -1.00 25.76
N GLY A 76 -9.87 -2.17 25.73
CA GLY A 76 -11.32 -2.28 25.80
C GLY A 76 -12.01 -1.75 24.53
N VAL A 77 -11.30 -1.68 23.39
CA VAL A 77 -11.83 -1.26 22.09
C VAL A 77 -12.21 -2.50 21.29
N GLN A 78 -13.45 -2.57 20.80
CA GLN A 78 -13.88 -3.63 19.90
C GLN A 78 -13.61 -3.24 18.43
N VAL A 79 -13.27 -4.22 17.60
CA VAL A 79 -13.10 -4.01 16.15
C VAL A 79 -14.10 -4.87 15.41
N ASN A 80 -14.93 -4.24 14.58
CA ASN A 80 -15.82 -4.91 13.66
C ASN A 80 -15.28 -4.76 12.23
N HIS A 81 -14.75 -5.84 11.66
CA HIS A 81 -14.30 -5.86 10.28
C HIS A 81 -15.52 -5.86 9.34
N VAL A 82 -15.82 -4.70 8.75
CA VAL A 82 -16.80 -4.56 7.67
C VAL A 82 -16.13 -5.02 6.37
N ARG A 83 -16.47 -6.22 5.94
CA ARG A 83 -15.85 -6.91 4.80
C ARG A 83 -16.32 -6.29 3.49
N LEU A 84 -15.41 -5.64 2.77
CA LEU A 84 -15.67 -5.01 1.48
C LEU A 84 -15.16 -5.89 0.32
N LYS A 85 -15.85 -5.86 -0.80
CA LYS A 85 -15.33 -6.33 -2.09
C LYS A 85 -14.42 -5.28 -2.74
N ASP A 86 -14.77 -4.00 -2.59
CA ASP A 86 -13.99 -2.85 -3.05
C ASP A 86 -14.08 -1.68 -2.05
N THR A 87 -12.99 -0.95 -1.87
CA THR A 87 -12.93 0.24 -0.99
C THR A 87 -13.89 1.35 -1.44
N ALA A 88 -14.22 1.44 -2.74
CA ALA A 88 -15.17 2.42 -3.27
C ALA A 88 -16.56 2.33 -2.60
N GLU A 89 -16.94 1.17 -2.06
CA GLU A 89 -18.20 1.00 -1.31
C GLU A 89 -18.22 1.87 -0.05
N ALA A 90 -17.13 1.91 0.72
CA ALA A 90 -17.02 2.76 1.91
C ALA A 90 -16.94 4.24 1.53
N VAL A 91 -16.17 4.59 0.50
CA VAL A 91 -16.05 5.97 0.01
C VAL A 91 -17.40 6.51 -0.43
N THR A 92 -18.15 5.75 -1.23
CA THR A 92 -19.51 6.12 -1.67
C THR A 92 -20.45 6.36 -0.49
N ARG A 93 -20.34 5.51 0.55
CA ARG A 93 -21.14 5.66 1.78
C ARG A 93 -20.83 6.97 2.51
N VAL A 94 -19.56 7.32 2.70
CA VAL A 94 -19.16 8.59 3.34
C VAL A 94 -19.60 9.80 2.52
N ILE A 95 -19.53 9.74 1.19
CA ILE A 95 -20.04 10.79 0.29
C ILE A 95 -21.54 10.95 0.44
N ALA A 96 -22.29 9.84 0.46
CA ALA A 96 -23.76 9.86 0.64
C ALA A 96 -24.16 10.41 2.03
N GLU A 97 -23.42 10.04 3.08
CA GLU A 97 -23.65 10.58 4.43
C GLU A 97 -23.43 12.09 4.47
N LYS A 98 -22.38 12.61 3.83
CA LYS A 98 -22.15 14.06 3.70
C LYS A 98 -23.29 14.76 2.96
N ALA A 99 -23.72 14.19 1.83
CA ALA A 99 -24.83 14.73 1.05
C ALA A 99 -26.15 14.75 1.83
N ALA A 100 -26.34 13.78 2.75
CA ALA A 100 -27.49 13.72 3.66
C ALA A 100 -27.35 14.61 4.92
N GLY A 101 -26.29 15.44 5.00
CA GLY A 101 -26.03 16.31 6.16
C GLY A 101 -25.53 15.59 7.41
N ARG A 102 -25.10 14.32 7.31
CA ARG A 102 -24.53 13.56 8.43
C ARG A 102 -23.04 13.91 8.63
N HIS A 103 -22.80 15.01 9.35
CA HIS A 103 -21.46 15.51 9.64
C HIS A 103 -20.82 14.90 10.91
N SER A 104 -21.52 14.03 11.63
CA SER A 104 -21.06 13.26 12.79
C SER A 104 -21.83 11.95 12.88
N GLY A 105 -21.29 10.97 13.63
CA GLY A 105 -21.95 9.68 13.81
C GLY A 105 -22.05 8.87 12.49
N GLY A 106 -21.05 8.98 11.63
CA GLY A 106 -20.94 8.21 10.40
C GLY A 106 -20.82 6.71 10.67
N THR A 107 -21.05 5.90 9.65
CA THR A 107 -21.05 4.43 9.76
C THR A 107 -19.70 3.80 9.40
N VAL A 108 -18.71 4.60 9.05
CA VAL A 108 -17.34 4.19 8.75
C VAL A 108 -16.41 4.86 9.74
N ASP A 109 -15.70 4.09 10.56
CA ASP A 109 -14.75 4.65 11.53
C ASP A 109 -13.30 4.57 11.04
N LEU A 110 -12.95 3.50 10.36
CA LEU A 110 -11.65 3.32 9.74
C LEU A 110 -11.83 2.66 8.36
N VAL A 111 -11.06 3.09 7.38
CA VAL A 111 -11.10 2.51 6.03
C VAL A 111 -9.70 2.20 5.52
N TRP A 112 -9.48 0.99 4.99
CA TRP A 112 -8.29 0.68 4.20
C TRP A 112 -8.45 1.30 2.82
N ILE A 113 -7.54 2.23 2.46
CA ILE A 113 -7.72 3.12 1.32
C ILE A 113 -6.43 3.33 0.55
N ASN A 114 -6.54 3.43 -0.77
CA ASN A 114 -5.45 3.79 -1.69
C ASN A 114 -5.98 4.43 -2.98
N GLY A 115 -5.09 5.09 -3.71
CA GLY A 115 -5.25 5.52 -5.09
C GLY A 115 -6.44 6.44 -5.33
N PRO A 116 -7.30 6.14 -6.32
CA PRO A 116 -8.45 7.00 -6.64
C PRO A 116 -9.38 7.27 -5.46
N ASN A 117 -9.53 6.30 -4.57
CA ASN A 117 -10.37 6.41 -3.38
C ASN A 117 -9.81 7.42 -2.37
N PHE A 118 -8.50 7.36 -2.07
CA PHE A 118 -7.83 8.33 -1.20
C PHE A 118 -7.87 9.74 -1.81
N LEU A 119 -7.52 9.86 -3.09
CA LEU A 119 -7.57 11.14 -3.82
C LEU A 119 -8.96 11.77 -3.74
N ALA A 120 -10.03 11.00 -4.00
CA ALA A 120 -11.40 11.48 -3.96
C ALA A 120 -11.80 11.95 -2.55
N MET A 121 -11.48 11.17 -1.50
CA MET A 121 -11.77 11.57 -0.13
C MET A 121 -10.99 12.83 0.29
N LYS A 122 -9.72 12.93 -0.10
CA LYS A 122 -8.89 14.10 0.22
C LYS A 122 -9.40 15.36 -0.46
N GLN A 123 -9.68 15.30 -1.77
CA GLN A 123 -10.18 16.44 -2.54
C GLN A 123 -11.53 16.96 -2.05
N GLN A 124 -12.39 16.08 -1.53
CA GLN A 124 -13.72 16.46 -1.04
C GLN A 124 -13.74 16.81 0.46
N GLY A 125 -12.59 16.83 1.14
CA GLY A 125 -12.51 17.10 2.58
C GLY A 125 -13.27 16.07 3.42
N LEU A 126 -13.12 14.77 3.08
CA LEU A 126 -13.83 13.67 3.75
C LEU A 126 -12.94 12.92 4.75
N LEU A 127 -11.74 13.41 5.04
CA LEU A 127 -10.79 12.78 5.94
C LEU A 127 -10.67 13.55 7.25
N PHE A 128 -10.62 12.82 8.37
CA PHE A 128 -10.25 13.35 9.67
C PHE A 128 -8.72 13.49 9.78
N GLY A 129 -8.25 14.59 10.30
CA GLY A 129 -6.81 14.75 10.54
C GLY A 129 -6.26 16.12 10.21
N PRO A 130 -4.92 16.23 10.11
CA PRO A 130 -3.93 15.14 10.03
C PRO A 130 -3.85 14.26 11.29
N VAL A 131 -4.02 12.94 11.13
CA VAL A 131 -4.11 11.99 12.24
C VAL A 131 -2.76 11.35 12.58
N LEU A 132 -1.90 11.11 11.59
CA LEU A 132 -0.64 10.39 11.79
C LEU A 132 0.27 11.02 12.87
N PRO A 133 0.47 12.36 12.92
CA PRO A 133 1.30 12.99 13.95
C PRO A 133 0.76 12.85 15.39
N LEU A 134 -0.54 12.51 15.54
CA LEU A 134 -1.18 12.32 16.83
C LEU A 134 -0.92 10.92 17.42
N LEU A 135 -0.43 9.98 16.61
CA LEU A 135 -0.22 8.59 17.00
C LEU A 135 1.20 8.40 17.56
N PRO A 136 1.38 7.85 18.79
CA PRO A 136 2.70 7.65 19.39
C PRO A 136 3.68 6.85 18.51
N ASN A 137 3.18 5.83 17.80
CA ASN A 137 4.02 4.96 16.97
C ASN A 137 4.41 5.58 15.62
N HIS A 138 3.88 6.78 15.24
CA HIS A 138 4.25 7.43 13.99
C HIS A 138 5.76 7.68 13.86
N ARG A 139 6.44 7.92 14.99
CA ARG A 139 7.90 8.12 15.06
C ARG A 139 8.72 6.92 14.61
N LEU A 140 8.12 5.73 14.57
CA LEU A 140 8.75 4.49 14.13
C LEU A 140 8.62 4.26 12.61
N VAL A 141 7.76 5.02 11.93
CA VAL A 141 7.54 4.91 10.49
C VAL A 141 8.78 5.36 9.73
N ASP A 142 9.24 4.54 8.79
CA ASP A 142 10.33 4.88 7.89
C ASP A 142 9.85 5.82 6.77
N THR A 143 10.21 7.09 6.88
CA THR A 143 9.92 8.11 5.89
C THR A 143 11.13 8.49 5.03
N GLN A 144 12.29 7.89 5.30
CA GLN A 144 13.54 8.19 4.60
C GLN A 144 13.79 7.19 3.46
N THR A 145 13.75 5.90 3.76
CA THR A 145 14.02 4.84 2.78
C THR A 145 12.74 4.32 2.13
N LYS A 146 11.60 4.34 2.85
CA LYS A 146 10.28 3.92 2.37
C LYS A 146 9.41 5.13 2.04
N ARG A 147 9.81 5.88 1.02
CA ARG A 147 9.15 7.16 0.65
C ARG A 147 7.67 7.00 0.28
N SER A 148 7.25 5.81 -0.15
CA SER A 148 5.84 5.50 -0.38
C SER A 148 4.97 5.62 0.88
N ASN A 149 5.55 5.67 2.10
CA ASN A 149 4.81 5.94 3.32
C ASN A 149 4.28 7.39 3.41
N LEU A 150 4.76 8.29 2.54
CA LEU A 150 4.38 9.72 2.48
C LEU A 150 3.49 10.07 1.29
N ILE A 151 3.36 9.14 0.33
CA ILE A 151 2.72 9.43 -0.96
C ILE A 151 1.84 8.24 -1.35
N ASP A 152 0.57 8.49 -1.65
CA ASP A 152 -0.33 7.52 -2.25
C ASP A 152 -0.61 7.89 -3.71
N PHE A 153 -0.16 7.07 -4.67
CA PHE A 153 -0.34 7.31 -6.11
C PHE A 153 0.00 8.76 -6.52
N THR A 154 1.13 9.28 -6.19
CA THR A 154 1.55 10.67 -6.41
C THR A 154 0.86 11.74 -5.54
N THR A 155 -0.16 11.37 -4.77
CA THR A 155 -0.85 12.29 -3.86
C THR A 155 -0.14 12.30 -2.50
N PRO A 156 0.42 13.44 -2.04
CA PRO A 156 0.99 13.54 -0.70
C PRO A 156 -0.06 13.19 0.36
N VAL A 157 0.32 12.33 1.31
CA VAL A 157 -0.60 11.86 2.37
C VAL A 157 -0.86 12.93 3.42
N GLU A 158 0.14 13.78 3.71
CA GLU A 158 0.07 14.92 4.65
C GLU A 158 -0.51 14.54 6.04
N GLY A 159 -0.27 13.30 6.46
CA GLY A 159 -0.73 12.79 7.74
C GLY A 159 -2.22 12.42 7.81
N TYR A 160 -3.01 12.56 6.74
CA TYR A 160 -4.43 12.18 6.71
C TYR A 160 -4.67 10.68 6.60
N ALA A 161 -3.65 9.91 6.28
CA ALA A 161 -3.71 8.46 6.30
C ALA A 161 -2.48 7.87 7.00
N VAL A 162 -2.65 6.69 7.57
CA VAL A 162 -1.64 5.98 8.37
C VAL A 162 -1.14 4.78 7.57
N PRO A 163 0.17 4.70 7.28
CA PRO A 163 0.73 3.54 6.59
C PRO A 163 0.65 2.30 7.50
N TRP A 164 0.30 1.13 6.96
CA TRP A 164 0.25 -0.07 7.78
C TRP A 164 0.89 -1.31 7.16
N LYS A 165 1.11 -1.33 5.85
CA LYS A 165 1.92 -2.35 5.16
C LYS A 165 2.42 -1.85 3.82
N LEU A 166 3.56 -2.35 3.37
CA LEU A 166 4.06 -2.14 2.02
C LEU A 166 3.58 -3.27 1.10
N ALA A 167 3.42 -2.93 -0.16
CA ALA A 167 3.08 -3.85 -1.22
C ALA A 167 3.94 -3.57 -2.45
N GLN A 168 4.24 -4.62 -3.23
CA GLN A 168 4.95 -4.52 -4.50
C GLN A 168 4.48 -5.64 -5.41
N ILE A 169 4.25 -5.34 -6.69
CA ILE A 169 3.85 -6.39 -7.63
C ILE A 169 5.00 -7.37 -7.83
N VAL A 170 4.66 -8.63 -7.75
CA VAL A 170 5.53 -9.76 -8.06
C VAL A 170 4.79 -10.74 -8.94
N PHE A 171 5.55 -11.59 -9.62
CA PHE A 171 5.02 -12.74 -10.34
C PHE A 171 5.39 -14.01 -9.58
N VAL A 172 4.54 -15.01 -9.67
CA VAL A 172 4.71 -16.31 -9.03
C VAL A 172 4.61 -17.40 -10.08
N TYR A 173 5.52 -18.36 -10.06
CA TYR A 173 5.51 -19.52 -10.93
C TYR A 173 5.75 -20.80 -10.14
N ASP A 174 5.36 -21.94 -10.71
CA ASP A 174 5.69 -23.25 -10.15
C ASP A 174 6.99 -23.79 -10.80
N SER A 175 8.07 -23.89 -10.00
CA SER A 175 9.37 -24.39 -10.49
C SER A 175 9.35 -25.90 -10.87
N ALA A 176 8.33 -26.65 -10.48
CA ALA A 176 8.13 -28.00 -10.96
C ALA A 176 7.65 -28.02 -12.42
N ARG A 177 7.01 -26.96 -12.90
CA ARG A 177 6.52 -26.82 -14.29
C ARG A 177 7.45 -26.00 -15.16
N ILE A 178 8.06 -24.95 -14.61
CA ILE A 178 9.11 -24.14 -15.27
C ILE A 178 10.41 -24.44 -14.54
N SER A 179 11.03 -25.58 -14.89
CA SER A 179 12.21 -26.09 -14.18
C SER A 179 13.50 -25.30 -14.48
N ASN A 180 13.58 -24.64 -15.63
CA ASN A 180 14.72 -23.81 -16.00
C ASN A 180 14.43 -22.33 -15.64
N PRO A 181 15.12 -21.75 -14.64
CA PRO A 181 14.91 -20.34 -14.26
C PRO A 181 15.19 -19.33 -15.38
N ALA A 182 15.98 -19.70 -16.41
CA ALA A 182 16.24 -18.84 -17.56
C ALA A 182 15.03 -18.68 -18.49
N GLU A 183 14.03 -19.55 -18.38
CA GLU A 183 12.77 -19.47 -19.15
C GLU A 183 11.73 -18.55 -18.49
N VAL A 184 11.97 -18.13 -17.25
CA VAL A 184 11.09 -17.24 -16.50
C VAL A 184 11.15 -15.83 -17.12
N PRO A 185 10.03 -15.28 -17.63
CA PRO A 185 10.03 -13.99 -18.33
C PRO A 185 10.28 -12.83 -17.36
N ARG A 186 11.19 -11.94 -17.73
CA ARG A 186 11.63 -10.80 -16.90
C ARG A 186 11.33 -9.43 -17.52
N SER A 187 10.48 -9.39 -18.58
CA SER A 187 10.00 -8.15 -19.21
C SER A 187 8.67 -8.40 -19.91
N ALA A 188 7.94 -7.34 -20.27
CA ALA A 188 6.68 -7.46 -21.03
C ALA A 188 6.86 -8.22 -22.35
N ASN A 189 7.95 -7.97 -23.09
CA ASN A 189 8.23 -8.66 -24.34
C ASN A 189 8.55 -10.14 -24.14
N GLU A 190 9.30 -10.48 -23.10
CA GLU A 190 9.56 -11.88 -22.75
C GLU A 190 8.31 -12.60 -22.27
N LEU A 191 7.41 -11.90 -21.53
CA LEU A 191 6.13 -12.44 -21.12
C LEU A 191 5.25 -12.79 -22.33
N LEU A 192 5.21 -11.91 -23.35
CA LEU A 192 4.53 -12.18 -24.62
C LEU A 192 5.16 -13.35 -25.38
N ALA A 193 6.49 -13.40 -25.45
CA ALA A 193 7.21 -14.49 -26.09
C ALA A 193 6.99 -15.84 -25.39
N TRP A 194 6.95 -15.81 -24.04
CA TRP A 194 6.63 -16.98 -23.23
C TRP A 194 5.20 -17.45 -23.47
N ALA A 195 4.21 -16.53 -23.47
CA ALA A 195 2.80 -16.84 -23.71
C ALA A 195 2.56 -17.45 -25.12
N ARG A 196 3.34 -17.05 -26.13
CA ARG A 196 3.29 -17.68 -27.48
C ARG A 196 3.72 -19.14 -27.48
N LYS A 197 4.69 -19.50 -26.64
CA LYS A 197 5.16 -20.88 -26.47
C LYS A 197 4.24 -21.70 -25.57
N HIS A 198 3.51 -21.05 -24.67
CA HIS A 198 2.65 -21.68 -23.68
C HIS A 198 1.24 -21.06 -23.67
N PRO A 199 0.48 -21.16 -24.78
CA PRO A 199 -0.83 -20.54 -24.90
C PRO A 199 -1.79 -21.09 -23.83
N GLY A 200 -2.56 -20.21 -23.21
CA GLY A 200 -3.49 -20.54 -22.14
C GLY A 200 -2.87 -20.69 -20.75
N ARG A 201 -1.54 -20.58 -20.61
CA ARG A 201 -0.84 -20.86 -19.33
C ARG A 201 -0.55 -19.59 -18.50
N LEU A 202 -1.06 -18.44 -18.91
CA LEU A 202 -0.96 -17.14 -18.25
C LEU A 202 -2.34 -16.47 -18.24
N THR A 203 -2.62 -15.73 -17.17
CA THR A 203 -3.73 -14.76 -17.12
C THR A 203 -3.43 -13.64 -16.13
N HIS A 204 -4.35 -12.69 -16.02
CA HIS A 204 -4.39 -11.66 -14.98
C HIS A 204 -5.84 -11.50 -14.48
N PRO A 205 -6.08 -10.96 -13.28
CA PRO A 205 -7.44 -10.64 -12.82
C PRO A 205 -8.10 -9.61 -13.73
N ASN A 206 -9.43 -9.57 -13.70
CA ASN A 206 -10.20 -8.55 -14.40
C ASN A 206 -9.71 -7.15 -13.94
N PRO A 207 -9.37 -6.21 -14.86
CA PRO A 207 -8.89 -4.87 -14.51
C PRO A 207 -9.90 -3.94 -13.81
N ALA A 208 -11.14 -4.34 -13.63
CA ALA A 208 -12.03 -3.71 -12.66
C ALA A 208 -11.57 -3.97 -11.21
N ASN A 209 -10.80 -5.05 -10.98
CA ASN A 209 -10.10 -5.32 -9.74
C ASN A 209 -8.74 -4.60 -9.72
N PHE A 210 -8.33 -4.15 -8.52
CA PHE A 210 -7.06 -3.44 -8.31
C PHE A 210 -5.84 -4.18 -8.89
N LEU A 211 -5.73 -5.49 -8.68
CA LEU A 211 -4.57 -6.27 -9.15
C LEU A 211 -4.55 -6.39 -10.68
N GLY A 212 -5.70 -6.55 -11.32
CA GLY A 212 -5.80 -6.55 -12.79
C GLY A 212 -5.44 -5.19 -13.40
N ALA A 213 -5.91 -4.09 -12.79
CA ALA A 213 -5.49 -2.74 -13.20
C ALA A 213 -3.98 -2.55 -12.97
N THR A 214 -3.42 -3.11 -11.88
CA THR A 214 -1.97 -3.04 -11.60
C THR A 214 -1.15 -3.82 -12.61
N PHE A 215 -1.65 -4.96 -13.12
CA PHE A 215 -1.01 -5.64 -14.26
C PHE A 215 -0.89 -4.71 -15.47
N LEU A 216 -1.95 -4.00 -15.83
CA LEU A 216 -1.90 -3.06 -16.97
C LEU A 216 -0.94 -1.90 -16.72
N LYS A 217 -0.91 -1.34 -15.51
CA LYS A 217 0.06 -0.29 -15.12
C LYS A 217 1.49 -0.79 -15.24
N GLN A 218 1.78 -1.99 -14.72
CA GLN A 218 3.12 -2.57 -14.78
C GLN A 218 3.55 -2.82 -16.23
N MET A 219 2.67 -3.37 -17.07
CA MET A 219 2.99 -3.58 -18.47
C MET A 219 3.19 -2.26 -19.21
N LEU A 220 2.42 -1.23 -18.88
CA LEU A 220 2.64 0.11 -19.42
C LEU A 220 4.03 0.65 -19.05
N TYR A 221 4.47 0.48 -17.79
CA TYR A 221 5.82 0.87 -17.33
C TYR A 221 6.94 0.14 -18.08
N GLU A 222 6.72 -1.13 -18.43
CA GLU A 222 7.68 -1.90 -19.22
C GLU A 222 7.82 -1.40 -20.67
N LEU A 223 6.73 -0.89 -21.25
CA LEU A 223 6.61 -0.61 -22.69
C LEU A 223 6.86 0.86 -23.04
N VAL A 224 6.76 1.78 -22.08
CA VAL A 224 7.03 3.19 -22.33
C VAL A 224 8.49 3.55 -22.02
N PRO A 225 9.09 4.49 -22.75
CA PRO A 225 10.46 4.92 -22.53
C PRO A 225 10.61 5.84 -21.30
N ASP A 226 9.59 6.66 -21.00
CA ASP A 226 9.60 7.61 -19.89
C ASP A 226 8.35 7.41 -19.01
N ILE A 227 8.56 6.83 -17.83
CA ILE A 227 7.51 6.63 -16.85
C ILE A 227 7.15 7.92 -16.09
N GLY A 228 7.97 8.97 -16.16
CA GLY A 228 7.75 10.26 -15.50
C GLY A 228 6.46 10.94 -15.94
N VAL A 229 6.05 10.75 -17.20
CA VAL A 229 4.77 11.27 -17.72
C VAL A 229 3.58 10.74 -16.93
N MET A 230 3.67 9.51 -16.42
CA MET A 230 2.57 8.90 -15.65
C MET A 230 2.52 9.37 -14.19
N GLN A 231 3.48 10.15 -13.73
CA GLN A 231 3.43 10.80 -12.43
C GLN A 231 2.51 12.04 -12.42
N GLN A 232 2.07 12.49 -13.61
CA GLN A 232 1.10 13.57 -13.78
C GLN A 232 -0.31 13.03 -14.08
N PRO A 233 -1.37 13.82 -13.82
CA PRO A 233 -2.73 13.44 -14.21
C PRO A 233 -2.83 13.08 -15.70
N ALA A 234 -3.48 11.97 -16.00
CA ALA A 234 -3.75 11.57 -17.38
C ALA A 234 -4.81 12.49 -18.01
N THR A 235 -4.43 13.22 -19.04
CA THR A 235 -5.34 13.91 -19.97
C THR A 235 -5.71 12.98 -21.11
N ASP A 236 -6.72 13.33 -21.94
CA ASP A 236 -7.06 12.54 -23.11
C ASP A 236 -5.88 12.44 -24.09
N ALA A 237 -5.18 13.54 -24.29
CA ALA A 237 -4.01 13.60 -25.16
C ALA A 237 -2.85 12.73 -24.63
N SER A 238 -2.46 12.90 -23.36
CA SER A 238 -1.35 12.13 -22.78
C SER A 238 -1.70 10.64 -22.67
N PHE A 239 -2.94 10.29 -22.31
CA PHE A 239 -3.38 8.90 -22.22
C PHE A 239 -3.33 8.21 -23.59
N THR A 240 -3.85 8.85 -24.63
CA THR A 240 -3.82 8.30 -26.00
C THR A 240 -2.38 8.09 -26.49
N ALA A 241 -1.52 9.09 -26.30
CA ALA A 241 -0.13 9.04 -26.76
C ALA A 241 0.68 7.96 -26.04
N VAL A 242 0.52 7.84 -24.71
CA VAL A 242 1.34 6.97 -23.87
C VAL A 242 0.84 5.54 -23.83
N SER A 243 -0.48 5.30 -23.87
CA SER A 243 -1.04 3.94 -23.73
C SER A 243 -1.05 3.13 -25.04
N GLY A 244 -0.78 3.76 -26.18
CA GLY A 244 -0.75 3.06 -27.49
C GLY A 244 0.09 1.78 -27.53
N PRO A 245 1.37 1.81 -27.09
CA PRO A 245 2.22 0.62 -27.04
C PRO A 245 1.66 -0.51 -26.16
N LEU A 246 1.02 -0.18 -25.04
CA LEU A 246 0.37 -1.17 -24.19
C LEU A 246 -0.74 -1.91 -24.95
N TRP A 247 -1.61 -1.17 -25.64
CA TRP A 247 -2.75 -1.79 -26.32
C TRP A 247 -2.30 -2.63 -27.50
N ALA A 248 -1.31 -2.18 -28.27
CA ALA A 248 -0.72 -2.96 -29.36
C ALA A 248 -0.07 -4.25 -28.85
N TRP A 249 0.56 -4.22 -27.70
CA TRP A 249 1.13 -5.39 -27.03
C TRP A 249 0.00 -6.29 -26.46
N TYR A 250 -1.00 -5.72 -25.82
CA TYR A 250 -2.09 -6.46 -25.17
C TYR A 250 -2.98 -7.19 -26.17
N GLU A 251 -3.22 -6.61 -27.35
CA GLU A 251 -3.96 -7.25 -28.45
C GLU A 251 -3.27 -8.53 -28.94
N GLN A 252 -1.93 -8.57 -28.88
CA GLN A 252 -1.17 -9.78 -29.20
C GLN A 252 -1.18 -10.79 -28.04
N LEU A 253 -1.16 -10.32 -26.80
CA LEU A 253 -1.17 -11.18 -25.62
C LEU A 253 -2.55 -11.82 -25.38
N ARG A 254 -3.62 -11.06 -25.51
CA ARG A 254 -4.97 -11.46 -25.12
C ARG A 254 -5.40 -12.84 -25.62
N PRO A 255 -5.26 -13.18 -26.91
CA PRO A 255 -5.67 -14.49 -27.44
C PRO A 255 -4.83 -15.65 -26.87
N LEU A 256 -3.66 -15.37 -26.30
CA LEU A 256 -2.74 -16.33 -25.68
C LEU A 256 -3.01 -16.54 -24.20
N LEU A 257 -3.86 -15.74 -23.59
CA LEU A 257 -4.22 -15.88 -22.17
C LEU A 257 -5.13 -17.09 -21.96
N TRP A 258 -5.23 -17.53 -20.71
CA TRP A 258 -6.16 -18.54 -20.24
C TRP A 258 -7.55 -18.32 -20.84
N ARG A 259 -8.15 -19.41 -21.34
CA ARG A 259 -9.44 -19.40 -22.08
C ARG A 259 -9.49 -18.41 -23.25
N GLY A 260 -8.34 -18.17 -23.89
CA GLY A 260 -8.22 -17.27 -25.03
C GLY A 260 -8.53 -15.81 -24.69
N GLY A 261 -8.30 -15.38 -23.45
CA GLY A 261 -8.57 -14.01 -22.99
C GLY A 261 -10.04 -13.59 -23.09
N ARG A 262 -10.97 -14.55 -22.99
CA ARG A 262 -12.42 -14.29 -22.97
C ARG A 262 -12.99 -14.31 -21.55
N GLN A 263 -12.28 -14.91 -20.61
CA GLN A 263 -12.60 -14.96 -19.19
C GLN A 263 -11.38 -14.57 -18.38
N PHE A 264 -11.62 -13.90 -17.26
CA PHE A 264 -10.59 -13.42 -16.35
C PHE A 264 -10.96 -13.76 -14.91
N PRO A 265 -10.02 -14.17 -14.07
CA PRO A 265 -10.27 -14.34 -12.64
C PRO A 265 -10.83 -13.05 -12.02
N GLU A 266 -11.72 -13.16 -11.06
CA GLU A 266 -12.31 -12.00 -10.37
C GLU A 266 -11.25 -11.21 -9.59
N ASN A 267 -10.31 -11.92 -8.96
CA ASN A 267 -9.29 -11.34 -8.08
C ASN A 267 -8.03 -12.22 -8.02
N GLY A 268 -7.03 -11.80 -7.20
CA GLY A 268 -5.77 -12.52 -7.04
C GLY A 268 -5.95 -13.92 -6.42
N SER A 269 -6.90 -14.09 -5.50
CA SER A 269 -7.17 -15.41 -4.88
C SER A 269 -7.72 -16.40 -5.89
N ALA A 270 -8.64 -15.97 -6.76
CA ALA A 270 -9.15 -16.80 -7.85
C ALA A 270 -8.04 -17.15 -8.86
N GLN A 271 -7.14 -16.18 -9.18
CA GLN A 271 -6.00 -16.44 -10.06
C GLN A 271 -5.00 -17.42 -9.43
N ARG A 272 -4.72 -17.29 -8.13
CA ARG A 272 -3.86 -18.21 -7.37
C ARG A 272 -4.39 -19.65 -7.40
N GLN A 273 -5.72 -19.80 -7.31
CA GLN A 273 -6.36 -21.13 -7.42
C GLN A 273 -6.09 -21.77 -8.80
N LEU A 274 -6.15 -21.01 -9.88
CA LEU A 274 -5.80 -21.52 -11.22
C LEU A 274 -4.33 -22.01 -11.30
N LEU A 275 -3.40 -21.37 -10.62
CA LEU A 275 -2.02 -21.84 -10.51
C LEU A 275 -1.95 -23.15 -9.73
N ASN A 276 -2.65 -23.25 -8.60
CA ASN A 276 -2.71 -24.46 -7.78
C ASN A 276 -3.29 -25.64 -8.58
N ASP A 277 -4.37 -25.41 -9.30
CA ASP A 277 -5.06 -26.42 -10.11
C ASP A 277 -4.29 -26.79 -11.40
N GLY A 278 -3.20 -26.09 -11.69
CA GLY A 278 -2.39 -26.34 -12.87
C GLY A 278 -3.01 -25.85 -14.17
N GLU A 279 -4.01 -24.97 -14.12
CA GLU A 279 -4.58 -24.34 -15.31
C GLU A 279 -3.67 -23.26 -15.88
N ILE A 280 -2.89 -22.58 -15.05
CA ILE A 280 -1.86 -21.61 -15.45
C ILE A 280 -0.52 -21.94 -14.79
N ASP A 281 0.58 -21.43 -15.32
CA ASP A 281 1.94 -21.64 -14.80
C ASP A 281 2.56 -20.38 -14.19
N ILE A 282 2.02 -19.21 -14.52
CA ILE A 282 2.43 -17.93 -13.99
C ILE A 282 1.21 -17.16 -13.50
N THR A 283 1.30 -16.64 -12.28
CA THR A 283 0.34 -15.72 -11.67
C THR A 283 1.05 -14.45 -11.20
N LEU A 284 0.30 -13.47 -10.70
CA LEU A 284 0.86 -12.25 -10.11
C LEU A 284 0.20 -11.96 -8.77
N SER A 285 0.92 -11.27 -7.91
CA SER A 285 0.43 -10.78 -6.62
C SER A 285 0.96 -9.38 -6.34
N PHE A 286 0.23 -8.64 -5.52
CA PHE A 286 0.71 -7.36 -4.98
C PHE A 286 1.31 -7.49 -3.57
N ASN A 287 1.46 -8.73 -3.09
CA ASN A 287 2.19 -9.06 -1.88
C ASN A 287 3.45 -9.87 -2.24
N PRO A 288 4.66 -9.36 -1.99
CA PRO A 288 5.92 -10.07 -2.29
C PRO A 288 6.04 -11.44 -1.65
N ALA A 289 5.38 -11.67 -0.53
CA ALA A 289 5.42 -12.93 0.19
C ALA A 289 4.24 -13.88 -0.12
N ASP A 290 3.35 -13.53 -1.05
CA ASP A 290 2.14 -14.31 -1.34
C ASP A 290 2.43 -15.79 -1.64
N ALA A 291 3.45 -16.07 -2.45
CA ALA A 291 3.87 -17.44 -2.74
C ALA A 291 4.29 -18.19 -1.47
N ALA A 292 5.06 -17.53 -0.59
CA ALA A 292 5.55 -18.13 0.65
C ALA A 292 4.42 -18.35 1.65
N VAL A 293 3.52 -17.38 1.80
CA VAL A 293 2.32 -17.47 2.67
C VAL A 293 1.42 -18.59 2.19
N SER A 294 1.13 -18.64 0.89
CA SER A 294 0.24 -19.64 0.29
C SER A 294 0.82 -21.06 0.34
N ALA A 295 2.14 -21.19 0.18
CA ALA A 295 2.82 -22.48 0.34
C ALA A 295 2.82 -22.93 1.81
N ALA A 296 3.09 -22.03 2.77
CA ALA A 296 3.04 -22.32 4.19
C ALA A 296 1.62 -22.73 4.65
N GLY A 297 0.59 -22.12 4.06
CA GLY A 297 -0.82 -22.44 4.30
C GLY A 297 -1.38 -23.63 3.50
N GLY A 298 -0.56 -24.31 2.70
CA GLY A 298 -0.99 -25.46 1.87
C GLY A 298 -1.91 -25.10 0.70
N GLN A 299 -1.99 -23.81 0.33
CA GLN A 299 -2.79 -23.33 -0.80
C GLN A 299 -2.04 -23.38 -2.13
N LEU A 300 -0.71 -23.46 -2.08
CA LEU A 300 0.16 -23.64 -3.23
C LEU A 300 1.21 -24.70 -2.92
N PRO A 301 1.77 -25.39 -3.94
CA PRO A 301 2.84 -26.35 -3.74
C PRO A 301 4.12 -25.69 -3.25
N ALA A 302 4.97 -26.40 -2.51
CA ALA A 302 6.27 -25.92 -2.01
C ALA A 302 7.25 -25.52 -3.13
N SER A 303 7.00 -25.96 -4.36
CA SER A 303 7.78 -25.64 -5.55
C SER A 303 7.57 -24.23 -6.11
N VAL A 304 6.58 -23.47 -5.62
CA VAL A 304 6.37 -22.09 -6.10
C VAL A 304 7.55 -21.19 -5.79
N ARG A 305 7.80 -20.24 -6.68
CA ARG A 305 8.88 -19.24 -6.57
C ARG A 305 8.35 -17.89 -7.01
N THR A 306 8.93 -16.85 -6.44
CA THR A 306 8.59 -15.45 -6.74
C THR A 306 9.65 -14.83 -7.67
N PHE A 307 9.22 -13.98 -8.59
CA PHE A 307 10.12 -13.20 -9.44
C PHE A 307 9.56 -11.79 -9.72
N THR A 308 10.47 -10.89 -10.12
CA THR A 308 10.18 -9.52 -10.54
C THR A 308 10.67 -9.27 -11.97
N LEU A 309 10.28 -8.16 -12.59
CA LEU A 309 10.77 -7.75 -13.90
C LEU A 309 12.08 -6.98 -13.75
N ARG A 310 12.94 -7.00 -14.81
CA ARG A 310 14.29 -6.39 -14.75
C ARG A 310 14.27 -4.88 -14.55
N LYS A 311 13.29 -4.18 -15.09
CA LYS A 311 13.13 -2.73 -14.88
C LYS A 311 12.63 -2.36 -13.49
N GLY A 312 12.38 -3.35 -12.63
CA GLY A 312 11.70 -3.18 -11.36
C GLY A 312 10.17 -3.29 -11.49
N THR A 313 9.50 -3.29 -10.37
CA THR A 313 8.04 -3.44 -10.31
C THR A 313 7.41 -2.37 -9.43
N ILE A 314 6.15 -2.01 -9.75
CA ILE A 314 5.38 -1.01 -9.03
C ILE A 314 5.14 -1.49 -7.59
N GLY A 315 5.37 -0.59 -6.64
CA GLY A 315 5.03 -0.81 -5.25
C GLY A 315 4.44 0.44 -4.61
N ASN A 316 3.68 0.22 -3.56
CA ASN A 316 3.07 1.29 -2.78
C ASN A 316 2.99 0.93 -1.30
N THR A 317 2.47 1.87 -0.53
CA THR A 317 2.07 1.65 0.85
C THR A 317 0.55 1.52 0.91
N SER A 318 0.06 0.52 1.63
CA SER A 318 -1.35 0.45 2.02
C SER A 318 -1.59 1.36 3.20
N PHE A 319 -2.67 2.14 3.15
CA PHE A 319 -3.03 3.10 4.18
C PHE A 319 -4.36 2.76 4.84
N VAL A 320 -4.51 3.19 6.08
CA VAL A 320 -5.82 3.32 6.73
C VAL A 320 -6.09 4.80 7.00
N ALA A 321 -7.34 5.22 6.84
CA ALA A 321 -7.77 6.59 7.08
C ALA A 321 -9.07 6.63 7.88
N ILE A 322 -9.27 7.71 8.62
CA ILE A 322 -10.47 7.96 9.41
C ILE A 322 -11.33 8.96 8.64
N PRO A 323 -12.60 8.65 8.34
CA PRO A 323 -13.51 9.63 7.77
C PRO A 323 -13.80 10.81 8.72
N TYR A 324 -14.06 11.99 8.14
CA TYR A 324 -14.27 13.23 8.90
C TYR A 324 -15.45 13.15 9.88
N ASN A 325 -16.43 12.31 9.59
CA ASN A 325 -17.66 12.12 10.37
C ASN A 325 -17.71 10.83 11.17
N ALA A 326 -16.57 10.15 11.35
CA ALA A 326 -16.49 8.88 12.07
C ALA A 326 -17.15 8.98 13.46
N ALA A 327 -17.95 7.97 13.82
CA ALA A 327 -18.59 7.91 15.12
C ALA A 327 -17.61 7.61 16.25
N HIS A 328 -16.56 6.83 15.97
CA HIS A 328 -15.61 6.30 16.94
C HIS A 328 -14.17 6.64 16.55
N ALA A 329 -13.91 7.95 16.32
CA ALA A 329 -12.59 8.42 15.84
C ALA A 329 -11.45 8.08 16.80
N GLU A 330 -11.67 8.17 18.12
CA GLU A 330 -10.63 7.82 19.11
C GLU A 330 -10.31 6.32 19.07
N GLY A 331 -11.30 5.44 18.99
CA GLY A 331 -11.09 4.01 18.82
C GLY A 331 -10.35 3.69 17.52
N ALA A 332 -10.70 4.37 16.41
CA ALA A 332 -10.02 4.25 15.14
C ALA A 332 -8.55 4.71 15.22
N MET A 333 -8.25 5.79 15.97
CA MET A 333 -6.87 6.22 16.24
C MET A 333 -6.09 5.17 17.03
N VAL A 334 -6.71 4.54 18.05
CA VAL A 334 -6.06 3.47 18.83
C VAL A 334 -5.75 2.26 17.95
N LEU A 335 -6.68 1.84 17.07
CA LEU A 335 -6.44 0.78 16.10
C LEU A 335 -5.32 1.16 15.12
N ALA A 336 -5.36 2.35 14.54
CA ALA A 336 -4.34 2.83 13.61
C ALA A 336 -2.94 2.87 14.25
N ASN A 337 -2.85 3.32 15.51
CA ASN A 337 -1.60 3.30 16.28
C ASN A 337 -1.11 1.87 16.56
N PHE A 338 -2.02 0.95 16.89
CA PHE A 338 -1.67 -0.47 17.10
C PHE A 338 -1.12 -1.10 15.82
N LEU A 339 -1.71 -0.83 14.66
CA LEU A 339 -1.22 -1.31 13.37
C LEU A 339 0.22 -0.86 13.07
N LEU A 340 0.68 0.26 13.66
CA LEU A 340 2.06 0.76 13.59
C LEU A 340 2.98 0.17 14.67
N SER A 341 2.48 -0.63 15.61
CA SER A 341 3.31 -1.19 16.66
C SER A 341 4.31 -2.23 16.11
N PRO A 342 5.51 -2.36 16.71
CA PRO A 342 6.47 -3.40 16.30
C PRO A 342 5.87 -4.79 16.35
N GLN A 343 5.04 -5.09 17.34
CA GLN A 343 4.33 -6.37 17.49
C GLN A 343 3.39 -6.64 16.30
N ALA A 344 2.56 -5.67 15.93
CA ALA A 344 1.64 -5.82 14.81
C ALA A 344 2.38 -5.94 13.48
N GLN A 345 3.43 -5.13 13.30
CA GLN A 345 4.22 -5.12 12.07
C GLN A 345 5.05 -6.41 11.90
N ALA A 346 5.65 -6.93 12.96
CA ALA A 346 6.37 -8.20 12.90
C ALA A 346 5.41 -9.38 12.61
N ARG A 347 4.23 -9.42 13.26
CA ARG A 347 3.21 -10.42 12.97
C ARG A 347 2.70 -10.32 11.53
N ALA A 348 2.45 -9.10 11.05
CA ALA A 348 2.03 -8.88 9.67
C ALA A 348 3.10 -9.35 8.66
N GLN A 349 4.38 -9.23 8.97
CA GLN A 349 5.47 -9.65 8.09
C GLN A 349 5.73 -11.16 8.11
N ASP A 350 5.35 -11.87 9.16
CA ASP A 350 5.54 -13.32 9.23
C ASP A 350 4.66 -14.04 8.19
N ILE A 351 5.27 -14.92 7.38
CA ILE A 351 4.58 -15.71 6.34
C ILE A 351 3.55 -16.69 6.90
N ARG A 352 3.63 -17.04 8.19
CA ARG A 352 2.60 -17.84 8.89
C ARG A 352 1.30 -17.05 9.11
N HIS A 353 1.31 -15.75 8.84
CA HIS A 353 0.18 -14.85 9.01
C HIS A 353 -0.13 -14.13 7.69
N MET A 354 0.45 -12.94 7.45
CA MET A 354 0.08 -12.14 6.30
C MET A 354 1.24 -11.95 5.28
N GLY A 355 2.50 -12.08 5.73
CA GLY A 355 3.68 -11.94 4.88
C GLY A 355 3.89 -10.52 4.34
N SER A 356 3.28 -9.50 4.92
CA SER A 356 3.37 -8.12 4.40
C SER A 356 4.65 -7.43 4.85
N VAL A 357 5.30 -6.72 3.95
CA VAL A 357 6.49 -5.93 4.29
C VAL A 357 6.10 -4.78 5.23
N ASN A 358 6.88 -4.59 6.32
CA ASN A 358 6.62 -3.58 7.34
C ASN A 358 6.89 -2.15 6.85
N VAL A 359 6.25 -1.17 7.52
CA VAL A 359 6.40 0.27 7.25
C VAL A 359 7.42 0.95 8.17
N LEU A 360 8.02 0.21 9.12
CA LEU A 360 8.86 0.77 10.17
C LEU A 360 10.32 0.94 9.74
N ASP A 361 11.00 1.88 10.38
CA ASP A 361 12.45 1.99 10.41
C ASP A 361 12.99 1.06 11.50
N LEU A 362 13.43 -0.14 11.10
CA LEU A 362 13.90 -1.14 12.06
C LEU A 362 15.15 -0.69 12.83
N ALA A 363 15.94 0.24 12.30
CA ALA A 363 17.11 0.78 12.98
C ALA A 363 16.75 1.65 14.20
N ARG A 364 15.55 2.26 14.18
CA ARG A 364 15.05 3.05 15.31
C ARG A 364 14.38 2.24 16.41
N LEU A 365 14.14 0.96 16.17
CA LEU A 365 13.47 0.12 17.15
C LEU A 365 14.41 -0.21 18.33
N PRO A 366 13.88 -0.26 19.57
CA PRO A 366 14.57 -0.90 20.70
C PRO A 366 14.98 -2.34 20.34
N ALA A 367 16.06 -2.84 20.95
CA ALA A 367 16.59 -4.17 20.65
C ALA A 367 15.54 -5.29 20.83
N ALA A 368 14.70 -5.20 21.86
CA ALA A 368 13.63 -6.17 22.11
C ALA A 368 12.59 -6.21 21.01
N ASP A 369 12.20 -5.05 20.47
CA ASP A 369 11.25 -4.95 19.38
C ASP A 369 11.86 -5.41 18.03
N ARG A 370 13.13 -5.07 17.79
CA ARG A 370 13.86 -5.53 16.60
C ARG A 370 13.98 -7.04 16.55
N ALA A 371 14.23 -7.69 17.71
CA ALA A 371 14.29 -9.14 17.83
C ALA A 371 13.00 -9.87 17.39
N LEU A 372 11.86 -9.19 17.31
CA LEU A 372 10.63 -9.77 16.74
C LEU A 372 10.79 -10.04 15.25
N PHE A 373 11.51 -9.18 14.54
CA PHE A 373 11.77 -9.32 13.09
C PHE A 373 12.88 -10.33 12.78
N ASP A 374 13.82 -10.55 13.72
CA ASP A 374 14.89 -11.55 13.56
C ASP A 374 14.37 -12.99 13.64
N ARG A 375 13.14 -13.18 14.16
CA ARG A 375 12.49 -14.49 14.33
C ARG A 375 11.49 -14.86 13.25
N LEU A 376 11.43 -14.07 12.16
CA LEU A 376 10.49 -14.32 11.07
C LEU A 376 10.81 -15.64 10.36
N THR A 377 9.77 -16.33 9.91
CA THR A 377 9.89 -17.63 9.25
C THR A 377 10.51 -17.47 7.87
N PRO A 378 11.64 -18.12 7.57
CA PRO A 378 12.24 -18.09 6.23
C PRO A 378 11.45 -18.96 5.24
N SER A 379 11.53 -18.64 3.96
CA SER A 379 10.95 -19.47 2.88
C SER A 379 11.74 -19.30 1.58
N PRO A 380 11.97 -20.36 0.80
CA PRO A 380 12.60 -20.26 -0.51
C PRO A 380 11.70 -19.57 -1.56
N ALA A 381 10.42 -19.40 -1.25
CA ALA A 381 9.47 -18.65 -2.09
C ALA A 381 9.45 -17.15 -1.80
N LEU A 382 10.11 -16.68 -0.70
CA LEU A 382 10.33 -15.26 -0.45
C LEU A 382 11.42 -14.74 -1.40
N PRO A 383 11.16 -13.64 -2.13
CA PRO A 383 12.21 -12.97 -2.86
C PRO A 383 13.18 -12.32 -1.89
N SER A 384 14.47 -12.30 -2.23
CA SER A 384 15.44 -11.50 -1.46
C SER A 384 15.17 -10.00 -1.66
N ALA A 385 15.71 -9.16 -0.78
CA ALA A 385 15.64 -7.71 -0.94
C ALA A 385 16.33 -7.25 -2.25
N ALA A 386 17.36 -7.95 -2.69
CA ALA A 386 18.04 -7.69 -3.95
C ALA A 386 17.15 -8.04 -5.16
N ASP A 387 16.41 -9.15 -5.09
CA ASP A 387 15.51 -9.57 -6.17
C ASP A 387 14.28 -8.64 -6.28
N LEU A 388 13.76 -8.14 -5.16
CA LEU A 388 12.68 -7.15 -5.17
C LEU A 388 13.13 -5.81 -5.74
N GLY A 389 14.36 -5.39 -5.42
CA GLY A 389 14.86 -4.06 -5.74
C GLY A 389 14.04 -2.94 -5.09
N GLN A 390 14.34 -1.71 -5.51
CA GLN A 390 13.52 -0.56 -5.10
C GLN A 390 12.20 -0.56 -5.90
N PRO A 391 11.05 -0.41 -5.22
CA PRO A 391 9.77 -0.35 -5.92
C PRO A 391 9.69 0.91 -6.79
N GLN A 392 9.14 0.76 -7.99
CA GLN A 392 8.72 1.89 -8.81
C GLN A 392 7.48 2.52 -8.19
N LEU A 393 7.41 3.86 -8.21
CA LEU A 393 6.25 4.57 -7.67
C LEU A 393 4.99 4.27 -8.51
N GLU A 394 3.85 4.26 -7.85
CA GLU A 394 2.55 4.20 -8.53
C GLU A 394 2.39 5.41 -9.47
N PRO A 395 1.76 5.24 -10.64
CA PRO A 395 1.37 6.37 -11.46
C PRO A 395 0.27 7.19 -10.78
N HIS A 396 0.02 8.42 -11.26
CA HIS A 396 -1.13 9.20 -10.79
C HIS A 396 -2.42 8.38 -10.92
N ALA A 397 -3.30 8.47 -9.93
CA ALA A 397 -4.49 7.64 -9.80
C ALA A 397 -5.40 7.60 -11.05
N SER A 398 -5.43 8.70 -11.82
CA SER A 398 -6.20 8.79 -13.06
C SER A 398 -5.76 7.79 -14.14
N TRP A 399 -4.49 7.35 -14.16
CA TRP A 399 -4.02 6.33 -15.10
C TRP A 399 -4.69 4.99 -14.83
N MET A 400 -4.77 4.59 -13.56
CA MET A 400 -5.44 3.34 -13.18
C MET A 400 -6.90 3.31 -13.65
N THR A 401 -7.64 4.38 -13.35
CA THR A 401 -9.06 4.49 -13.73
C THR A 401 -9.24 4.44 -15.26
N ARG A 402 -8.41 5.19 -16.01
CA ARG A 402 -8.50 5.22 -17.47
C ARG A 402 -8.09 3.91 -18.12
N LEU A 403 -7.04 3.24 -17.61
CA LEU A 403 -6.60 1.94 -18.12
C LEU A 403 -7.69 0.87 -17.93
N ALA A 404 -8.33 0.83 -16.75
CA ALA A 404 -9.42 -0.10 -16.48
C ALA A 404 -10.63 0.15 -17.41
N ALA A 405 -11.04 1.41 -17.57
CA ALA A 405 -12.14 1.79 -18.44
C ALA A 405 -11.85 1.46 -19.94
N GLU A 406 -10.64 1.77 -20.41
CA GLU A 406 -10.24 1.48 -21.79
C GLU A 406 -10.13 -0.03 -22.06
N TRP A 407 -9.61 -0.80 -21.09
CA TRP A 407 -9.60 -2.25 -21.20
C TRP A 407 -11.02 -2.81 -21.31
N GLN A 408 -11.94 -2.36 -20.48
CA GLN A 408 -13.34 -2.77 -20.53
C GLN A 408 -13.98 -2.47 -21.89
N ARG A 409 -13.76 -1.26 -22.42
CA ARG A 409 -14.24 -0.84 -23.74
C ARG A 409 -13.72 -1.73 -24.88
N ARG A 410 -12.46 -2.20 -24.79
CA ARG A 410 -11.81 -3.07 -25.80
C ARG A 410 -12.21 -4.54 -25.68
N THR A 411 -12.57 -4.98 -24.50
CA THR A 411 -12.75 -6.41 -24.19
C THR A 411 -14.20 -6.84 -24.26
N LEU A 412 -15.15 -5.94 -23.98
CA LEU A 412 -16.60 -6.21 -24.04
C LEU A 412 -17.24 -5.93 -25.42
N ARG A 413 -16.41 -5.72 -26.43
CA ARG A 413 -16.87 -5.61 -27.84
C ARG A 413 -16.82 -7.01 -28.50
#